data_c74ffecf4c40ab64363e4926e72f9381
#
_entry.id   c74ffecf4c40ab64363e4926e72f9381
#
_cell.length_a   1.000
_cell.length_b   1.000
_cell.length_c   1.000
_cell.angle_alpha   90.00
_cell.angle_beta   90.00
_cell.angle_gamma   90.00
#
_symmetry.space_group_name_H-M   'P 1'
#
loop_
_entity.id
_entity.type
_entity.pdbx_description
1 polymer ?
#
loop_
_entity_poly.entity_id
_entity_poly.type
_entity_poly.pdbx_seq_one_letter_code
_entity_poly.pdbx_strand_id
1 'polypeptide(L)'
;MKAPTCALLYLAFSLCQSLAQTEPASPAKPNAPGTVRVLVAYYSLTGNTEKMAEGVAEGVKQVRGAAVNLKQVEEVTKQDLEDADGIILGCPAYYGTIPGKMKVVIDDWSWKLKVDFTDKAGGAFSTGGGQAGGKEFVAVSLLMFMLNNRMVVAGPLYRNDKTGSVWAEVGAAATTGPLDPGVGEGELDSARRLGERVAQLAAKLKGAATQTKEHGP
;
A
#
# COMPACT_ATOMS: atom_id res chain seq x y z
N MET A 1 44.65 54.41 43.21
CA MET A 1 44.01 54.40 41.88
C MET A 1 43.09 53.19 41.81
N LYS A 2 41.79 53.45 41.72
CA LYS A 2 40.72 52.44 41.86
C LYS A 2 40.44 51.72 40.54
N ALA A 3 40.44 50.38 40.59
CA ALA A 3 39.95 49.59 39.45
C ALA A 3 38.43 49.45 39.52
N PRO A 4 37.69 49.46 38.39
CA PRO A 4 36.26 49.19 38.40
C PRO A 4 35.93 47.70 38.22
N THR A 5 35.03 47.29 39.05
CA THR A 5 34.41 45.97 39.12
C THR A 5 33.55 45.71 37.88
N CYS A 6 33.82 44.67 37.16
CA CYS A 6 33.01 44.22 36.01
C CYS A 6 31.96 43.22 36.50
N ALA A 7 30.71 43.61 36.46
CA ALA A 7 29.59 42.74 36.81
C ALA A 7 29.28 41.79 35.67
N LEU A 8 29.40 40.47 35.90
CA LEU A 8 28.98 39.43 34.99
C LEU A 8 27.42 39.33 35.02
N LEU A 9 26.80 39.72 33.91
CA LEU A 9 25.39 39.38 33.65
C LEU A 9 25.34 37.92 33.14
N TYR A 10 24.83 37.04 33.98
CA TYR A 10 24.40 35.70 33.54
C TYR A 10 23.01 35.82 32.87
N LEU A 11 23.01 35.77 31.54
CA LEU A 11 21.78 35.56 30.79
C LEU A 11 21.55 34.03 30.74
N ALA A 12 20.61 33.57 31.55
CA ALA A 12 20.09 32.19 31.46
C ALA A 12 19.21 32.10 30.23
N PHE A 13 19.74 31.49 29.18
CA PHE A 13 18.99 31.13 27.97
C PHE A 13 18.24 29.82 28.27
N SER A 14 16.98 29.97 28.72
CA SER A 14 16.06 28.86 28.90
C SER A 14 15.65 28.32 27.50
N LEU A 15 16.34 27.31 27.01
CA LEU A 15 15.91 26.53 25.85
C LEU A 15 14.70 25.70 26.28
N CYS A 16 13.51 26.20 26.05
CA CYS A 16 12.29 25.40 26.08
C CYS A 16 12.31 24.45 24.87
N GLN A 17 12.87 23.26 25.04
CA GLN A 17 12.74 22.18 24.06
C GLN A 17 11.31 21.66 24.18
N SER A 18 10.44 22.12 23.30
CA SER A 18 9.15 21.50 23.03
C SER A 18 9.44 20.12 22.39
N LEU A 19 9.49 19.10 23.21
CA LEU A 19 9.39 17.71 22.77
C LEU A 19 7.96 17.55 22.21
N ALA A 20 7.83 17.64 20.89
CA ALA A 20 6.63 17.17 20.21
C ALA A 20 6.51 15.67 20.53
N GLN A 21 5.71 15.33 21.52
CA GLN A 21 5.26 13.97 21.75
C GLN A 21 4.37 13.61 20.54
N THR A 22 4.90 12.79 19.64
CA THR A 22 4.07 12.08 18.67
C THR A 22 3.18 11.15 19.46
N GLU A 23 1.92 11.54 19.65
CA GLU A 23 0.92 10.62 20.19
C GLU A 23 0.92 9.34 19.35
N PRO A 24 0.94 8.15 19.99
CA PRO A 24 0.76 6.91 19.25
C PRO A 24 -0.59 6.97 18.55
N ALA A 25 -0.59 6.69 17.25
CA ALA A 25 -1.79 6.67 16.44
C ALA A 25 -2.89 5.87 17.17
N SER A 26 -4.01 6.53 17.42
CA SER A 26 -5.16 5.93 18.10
C SER A 26 -5.54 4.63 17.36
N PRO A 27 -5.78 3.50 18.07
CA PRO A 27 -6.20 2.27 17.41
C PRO A 27 -7.44 2.54 16.57
N ALA A 28 -7.40 2.13 15.31
CA ALA A 28 -8.51 2.32 14.37
C ALA A 28 -9.80 1.79 15.02
N LYS A 29 -10.85 2.63 15.03
CA LYS A 29 -12.16 2.23 15.56
C LYS A 29 -12.61 0.94 14.89
N PRO A 30 -13.19 -0.02 15.63
CA PRO A 30 -13.73 -1.23 15.04
C PRO A 30 -14.77 -0.84 13.98
N ASN A 31 -14.51 -1.23 12.73
CA ASN A 31 -15.38 -0.93 11.61
C ASN A 31 -16.73 -1.63 11.77
N ALA A 32 -17.80 -1.02 11.25
CA ALA A 32 -19.15 -1.57 11.31
C ALA A 32 -19.18 -3.02 10.73
N PRO A 33 -20.07 -3.90 11.27
CA PRO A 33 -20.27 -5.22 10.72
C PRO A 33 -20.54 -5.18 9.22
N GLY A 34 -19.84 -6.00 8.43
CA GLY A 34 -19.96 -6.02 6.96
C GLY A 34 -18.96 -5.14 6.19
N THR A 35 -18.13 -4.35 6.87
CA THR A 35 -17.08 -3.55 6.20
C THR A 35 -16.04 -4.46 5.54
N VAL A 36 -15.76 -4.21 4.25
CA VAL A 36 -14.68 -4.85 3.49
C VAL A 36 -13.36 -4.16 3.84
N ARG A 37 -12.35 -4.92 4.22
CA ARG A 37 -11.03 -4.40 4.61
C ARG A 37 -10.01 -4.70 3.54
N VAL A 38 -9.36 -3.67 3.02
CA VAL A 38 -8.29 -3.81 2.03
C VAL A 38 -6.99 -3.28 2.62
N LEU A 39 -5.98 -4.13 2.68
CA LEU A 39 -4.62 -3.76 3.01
C LEU A 39 -3.90 -3.34 1.73
N VAL A 40 -3.33 -2.15 1.71
CA VAL A 40 -2.40 -1.69 0.68
C VAL A 40 -1.02 -1.65 1.32
N ALA A 41 -0.17 -2.63 0.98
CA ALA A 41 1.17 -2.73 1.52
C ALA A 41 2.21 -2.42 0.44
N TYR A 42 3.13 -1.52 0.72
CA TYR A 42 4.09 -1.06 -0.27
C TYR A 42 5.50 -0.93 0.31
N TYR A 43 6.49 -1.03 -0.57
CA TYR A 43 7.85 -0.62 -0.30
C TYR A 43 8.20 0.61 -1.15
N SER A 44 8.68 1.67 -0.53
CA SER A 44 9.09 2.89 -1.22
C SER A 44 10.32 3.50 -0.56
N LEU A 45 11.34 3.83 -1.35
CA LEU A 45 12.53 4.53 -0.86
C LEU A 45 12.53 6.01 -1.22
N THR A 46 11.93 6.37 -2.36
CA THR A 46 11.98 7.73 -2.93
C THR A 46 10.61 8.41 -3.03
N GLY A 47 9.56 7.80 -2.47
CA GLY A 47 8.21 8.35 -2.48
C GLY A 47 7.34 8.01 -3.70
N ASN A 48 7.92 7.60 -4.83
CA ASN A 48 7.14 7.35 -6.05
C ASN A 48 6.15 6.18 -5.89
N THR A 49 6.60 5.06 -5.31
CA THR A 49 5.72 3.91 -5.05
C THR A 49 4.69 4.24 -3.97
N GLU A 50 5.05 5.04 -2.99
CA GLU A 50 4.14 5.56 -1.97
C GLU A 50 3.00 6.38 -2.60
N LYS A 51 3.33 7.31 -3.50
CA LYS A 51 2.33 8.09 -4.23
C LYS A 51 1.36 7.21 -5.04
N MET A 52 1.86 6.13 -5.66
CA MET A 52 1.01 5.13 -6.30
C MET A 52 0.13 4.39 -5.29
N ALA A 53 0.67 4.03 -4.12
CA ALA A 53 -0.08 3.37 -3.05
C ALA A 53 -1.20 4.24 -2.49
N GLU A 54 -0.98 5.56 -2.38
CA GLU A 54 -2.00 6.54 -2.02
C GLU A 54 -3.14 6.55 -3.06
N GLY A 55 -2.81 6.57 -4.36
CA GLY A 55 -3.79 6.47 -5.43
C GLY A 55 -4.62 5.17 -5.37
N VAL A 56 -3.97 4.04 -5.08
CA VAL A 56 -4.66 2.76 -4.85
C VAL A 56 -5.62 2.87 -3.66
N ALA A 57 -5.16 3.46 -2.55
CA ALA A 57 -5.98 3.66 -1.36
C ALA A 57 -7.19 4.58 -1.62
N GLU A 58 -7.03 5.62 -2.43
CA GLU A 58 -8.14 6.46 -2.89
C GLU A 58 -9.18 5.64 -3.66
N GLY A 59 -8.75 4.76 -4.56
CA GLY A 59 -9.65 3.86 -5.29
C GLY A 59 -10.44 2.93 -4.37
N VAL A 60 -9.81 2.36 -3.36
CA VAL A 60 -10.51 1.54 -2.35
C VAL A 60 -11.60 2.33 -1.64
N LYS A 61 -11.32 3.59 -1.24
CA LYS A 61 -12.28 4.47 -0.55
C LYS A 61 -13.50 4.82 -1.41
N GLN A 62 -13.43 4.71 -2.73
CA GLN A 62 -14.58 4.93 -3.62
C GLN A 62 -15.63 3.82 -3.54
N VAL A 63 -15.26 2.65 -3.00
CA VAL A 63 -16.19 1.52 -2.86
C VAL A 63 -16.95 1.64 -1.55
N ARG A 64 -18.26 1.78 -1.63
CA ARG A 64 -19.12 1.90 -0.46
C ARG A 64 -18.98 0.68 0.46
N GLY A 65 -18.71 0.91 1.73
CA GLY A 65 -18.52 -0.13 2.72
C GLY A 65 -17.12 -0.76 2.72
N ALA A 66 -16.18 -0.20 1.95
CA ALA A 66 -14.78 -0.60 2.04
C ALA A 66 -13.98 0.36 2.95
N ALA A 67 -13.03 -0.22 3.68
CA ALA A 67 -12.03 0.48 4.47
C ALA A 67 -10.64 0.09 3.98
N VAL A 68 -9.72 1.04 3.94
CA VAL A 68 -8.33 0.80 3.54
C VAL A 68 -7.38 0.95 4.73
N ASN A 69 -6.41 0.05 4.80
CA ASN A 69 -5.24 0.15 5.66
C ASN A 69 -4.02 0.30 4.74
N LEU A 70 -3.38 1.46 4.77
CA LEU A 70 -2.21 1.78 3.94
C LEU A 70 -0.96 1.76 4.80
N LYS A 71 0.01 0.90 4.47
CA LYS A 71 1.23 0.72 5.26
C LYS A 71 2.46 0.46 4.40
N GLN A 72 3.61 0.91 4.87
CA GLN A 72 4.89 0.37 4.42
C GLN A 72 4.95 -1.13 4.77
N VAL A 73 5.56 -1.92 3.90
CA VAL A 73 5.53 -3.38 4.02
C VAL A 73 6.17 -3.88 5.33
N GLU A 74 7.16 -3.15 5.84
CA GLU A 74 7.84 -3.46 7.10
C GLU A 74 6.97 -3.20 8.36
N GLU A 75 5.91 -2.39 8.23
CA GLU A 75 5.01 -2.03 9.32
C GLU A 75 3.77 -2.95 9.38
N VAL A 76 3.63 -3.84 8.39
CA VAL A 76 2.50 -4.75 8.31
C VAL A 76 2.61 -5.83 9.38
N THR A 77 1.60 -5.92 10.21
CA THR A 77 1.49 -6.94 11.26
C THR A 77 0.73 -8.17 10.78
N LYS A 78 0.87 -9.29 11.49
CA LYS A 78 0.08 -10.49 11.23
C LYS A 78 -1.43 -10.19 11.29
N GLN A 79 -1.86 -9.37 12.24
CA GLN A 79 -3.27 -9.00 12.39
C GLN A 79 -3.79 -8.20 11.19
N ASP A 80 -2.98 -7.29 10.60
CA ASP A 80 -3.38 -6.57 9.39
C ASP A 80 -3.66 -7.52 8.23
N LEU A 81 -2.85 -8.58 8.09
CA LEU A 81 -2.99 -9.59 7.05
C LEU A 81 -4.20 -10.49 7.27
N GLU A 82 -4.42 -10.93 8.51
CA GLU A 82 -5.54 -11.79 8.89
C GLU A 82 -6.88 -11.06 8.74
N ASP A 83 -6.95 -9.80 9.13
CA ASP A 83 -8.14 -8.96 9.06
C ASP A 83 -8.51 -8.51 7.64
N ALA A 84 -7.56 -8.53 6.70
CA ALA A 84 -7.82 -8.09 5.34
C ALA A 84 -8.67 -9.07 4.54
N ASP A 85 -9.70 -8.58 3.87
CA ASP A 85 -10.47 -9.29 2.85
C ASP A 85 -9.81 -9.19 1.46
N GLY A 86 -8.96 -8.16 1.28
CA GLY A 86 -8.15 -7.96 0.08
C GLY A 86 -6.78 -7.37 0.41
N ILE A 87 -5.76 -7.70 -0.39
CA ILE A 87 -4.39 -7.24 -0.21
C ILE A 87 -3.85 -6.76 -1.56
N ILE A 88 -3.34 -5.53 -1.58
CA ILE A 88 -2.70 -4.95 -2.76
C ILE A 88 -1.25 -4.69 -2.41
N LEU A 89 -0.32 -5.22 -3.21
CA LEU A 89 1.11 -5.10 -2.99
C LEU A 89 1.75 -4.20 -4.04
N GLY A 90 2.67 -3.35 -3.60
CA GLY A 90 3.40 -2.48 -4.50
C GLY A 90 4.86 -2.27 -4.13
N CYS A 91 5.74 -2.27 -5.13
CA CYS A 91 7.15 -1.93 -4.94
C CYS A 91 7.80 -1.42 -6.23
N PRO A 92 8.95 -0.73 -6.13
CA PRO A 92 9.71 -0.36 -7.31
C PRO A 92 10.37 -1.58 -7.96
N ALA A 93 10.67 -1.47 -9.25
CA ALA A 93 11.55 -2.42 -9.94
C ALA A 93 13.01 -2.06 -9.66
N TYR A 94 13.72 -2.91 -8.95
CA TYR A 94 15.16 -2.82 -8.76
C TYR A 94 15.85 -3.86 -9.64
N TYR A 95 16.61 -3.39 -10.65
CA TYR A 95 17.27 -4.27 -11.62
C TYR A 95 16.31 -5.28 -12.27
N GLY A 96 15.08 -4.83 -12.55
CA GLY A 96 14.05 -5.65 -13.21
C GLY A 96 13.29 -6.61 -12.29
N THR A 97 13.54 -6.62 -10.98
CA THR A 97 12.94 -7.57 -10.03
C THR A 97 12.37 -6.89 -8.79
N ILE A 98 11.71 -7.67 -7.93
CA ILE A 98 11.23 -7.24 -6.61
C ILE A 98 12.43 -6.86 -5.72
N PRO A 99 12.40 -5.71 -5.01
CA PRO A 99 13.42 -5.34 -4.03
C PRO A 99 13.59 -6.41 -2.95
N GLY A 100 14.84 -6.66 -2.53
CA GLY A 100 15.13 -7.67 -1.52
C GLY A 100 14.33 -7.49 -0.23
N LYS A 101 14.16 -6.26 0.26
CA LYS A 101 13.34 -5.97 1.44
C LYS A 101 11.89 -6.42 1.27
N MET A 102 11.24 -6.08 0.14
CA MET A 102 9.88 -6.52 -0.16
C MET A 102 9.79 -8.04 -0.19
N LYS A 103 10.76 -8.71 -0.85
CA LYS A 103 10.77 -10.17 -0.99
C LYS A 103 10.89 -10.87 0.36
N VAL A 104 11.81 -10.43 1.21
CA VAL A 104 12.00 -11.01 2.55
C VAL A 104 10.71 -10.91 3.38
N VAL A 105 10.07 -9.75 3.38
CA VAL A 105 8.86 -9.53 4.19
C VAL A 105 7.70 -10.39 3.73
N ILE A 106 7.41 -10.45 2.41
CA ILE A 106 6.29 -11.29 1.91
C ILE A 106 6.56 -12.79 2.09
N ASP A 107 7.82 -13.23 2.01
CA ASP A 107 8.17 -14.62 2.32
C ASP A 107 7.93 -14.93 3.80
N ASP A 108 8.30 -14.02 4.69
CA ASP A 108 8.10 -14.17 6.13
C ASP A 108 6.60 -14.26 6.49
N TRP A 109 5.72 -13.57 5.77
CA TRP A 109 4.27 -13.67 6.00
C TRP A 109 3.76 -15.10 5.81
N SER A 110 4.27 -15.82 4.80
CA SER A 110 3.89 -17.21 4.55
C SER A 110 4.67 -18.19 5.42
N TRP A 111 6.00 -18.06 5.50
CA TRP A 111 6.86 -19.05 6.14
C TRP A 111 6.94 -18.91 7.66
N LYS A 112 7.06 -17.68 8.18
CA LYS A 112 7.22 -17.42 9.62
C LYS A 112 5.90 -17.15 10.30
N LEU A 113 5.10 -16.20 9.76
CA LEU A 113 3.83 -15.82 10.36
C LEU A 113 2.72 -16.82 10.06
N LYS A 114 2.88 -17.66 9.01
CA LYS A 114 1.92 -18.69 8.57
C LYS A 114 0.51 -18.14 8.39
N VAL A 115 0.43 -16.98 7.71
CA VAL A 115 -0.85 -16.35 7.40
C VAL A 115 -1.59 -17.18 6.36
N ASP A 116 -2.87 -17.41 6.57
CA ASP A 116 -3.75 -17.98 5.55
C ASP A 116 -4.31 -16.87 4.66
N PHE A 117 -3.92 -16.90 3.39
CA PHE A 117 -4.36 -15.94 2.37
C PHE A 117 -5.49 -16.47 1.49
N THR A 118 -5.97 -17.68 1.75
CA THR A 118 -6.99 -18.34 0.94
C THR A 118 -8.21 -17.44 0.73
N ASP A 119 -8.65 -17.32 -0.52
CA ASP A 119 -9.82 -16.57 -0.96
C ASP A 119 -9.80 -15.07 -0.70
N LYS A 120 -8.66 -14.49 -0.28
CA LYS A 120 -8.50 -13.04 -0.22
C LYS A 120 -8.33 -12.48 -1.64
N ALA A 121 -8.92 -11.31 -1.90
CA ALA A 121 -8.71 -10.60 -3.17
C ALA A 121 -7.28 -10.04 -3.25
N GLY A 122 -6.64 -10.11 -4.42
CA GLY A 122 -5.29 -9.64 -4.63
C GLY A 122 -5.13 -8.69 -5.81
N GLY A 123 -4.15 -7.79 -5.73
CA GLY A 123 -3.73 -6.92 -6.82
C GLY A 123 -2.29 -6.43 -6.63
N ALA A 124 -1.66 -5.99 -7.71
CA ALA A 124 -0.29 -5.53 -7.66
C ALA A 124 -0.10 -4.21 -8.41
N PHE A 125 0.87 -3.41 -7.97
CA PHE A 125 1.32 -2.22 -8.68
C PHE A 125 2.84 -2.08 -8.57
N SER A 126 3.44 -1.34 -9.50
CA SER A 126 4.89 -1.16 -9.51
C SER A 126 5.29 0.21 -10.07
N THR A 127 6.50 0.63 -9.71
CA THR A 127 7.16 1.79 -10.30
C THR A 127 8.53 1.39 -10.86
N GLY A 128 9.07 2.17 -11.77
CA GLY A 128 10.40 1.85 -12.29
C GLY A 128 10.98 2.97 -13.13
N GLY A 129 12.31 3.02 -13.22
CA GLY A 129 13.05 4.10 -13.85
C GLY A 129 13.03 4.14 -15.38
N GLY A 130 12.42 3.19 -16.04
CA GLY A 130 12.35 3.11 -17.48
C GLY A 130 11.09 2.42 -18.00
N GLN A 131 10.76 2.67 -19.26
CA GLN A 131 9.61 2.05 -19.92
C GLN A 131 9.71 0.53 -19.90
N ALA A 132 10.87 -0.01 -20.26
CA ALA A 132 11.18 -1.44 -20.26
C ALA A 132 11.96 -1.87 -18.99
N GLY A 133 11.73 -1.21 -17.87
CA GLY A 133 12.49 -1.39 -16.62
C GLY A 133 12.06 -2.57 -15.75
N GLY A 134 11.15 -3.43 -16.22
CA GLY A 134 10.70 -4.63 -15.50
C GLY A 134 9.52 -4.39 -14.56
N LYS A 135 8.80 -3.26 -14.67
CA LYS A 135 7.63 -2.95 -13.84
C LYS A 135 6.55 -4.04 -13.94
N GLU A 136 6.24 -4.47 -15.15
CA GLU A 136 5.26 -5.52 -15.43
C GLU A 136 5.71 -6.84 -14.82
N PHE A 137 7.01 -7.15 -14.92
CA PHE A 137 7.57 -8.36 -14.35
C PHE A 137 7.50 -8.36 -12.82
N VAL A 138 7.73 -7.20 -12.20
CA VAL A 138 7.55 -7.02 -10.75
C VAL A 138 6.10 -7.22 -10.35
N ALA A 139 5.15 -6.61 -11.06
CA ALA A 139 3.72 -6.81 -10.80
C ALA A 139 3.31 -8.27 -10.92
N VAL A 140 3.73 -8.96 -12.00
CA VAL A 140 3.49 -10.40 -12.19
C VAL A 140 4.11 -11.21 -11.06
N SER A 141 5.32 -10.89 -10.62
CA SER A 141 5.99 -11.61 -9.52
C SER A 141 5.23 -11.49 -8.20
N LEU A 142 4.66 -10.30 -7.90
CA LEU A 142 3.79 -10.11 -6.74
C LEU A 142 2.48 -10.89 -6.87
N LEU A 143 1.88 -10.91 -8.06
CA LEU A 143 0.68 -11.72 -8.33
C LEU A 143 0.97 -13.22 -8.23
N MET A 144 2.16 -13.67 -8.63
CA MET A 144 2.58 -15.09 -8.47
C MET A 144 2.70 -15.47 -6.99
N PHE A 145 3.21 -14.58 -6.12
CA PHE A 145 3.16 -14.78 -4.67
C PHE A 145 1.71 -15.00 -4.18
N MET A 146 0.78 -14.14 -4.63
CA MET A 146 -0.63 -14.22 -4.24
C MET A 146 -1.29 -15.52 -4.73
N LEU A 147 -1.08 -15.90 -5.99
CA LEU A 147 -1.61 -17.13 -6.58
C LEU A 147 -1.09 -18.37 -5.85
N ASN A 148 0.21 -18.43 -5.53
CA ASN A 148 0.80 -19.51 -4.75
C ASN A 148 0.21 -19.62 -3.33
N ASN A 149 -0.32 -18.52 -2.80
CA ASN A 149 -1.00 -18.44 -1.53
C ASN A 149 -2.54 -18.52 -1.66
N ARG A 150 -3.06 -19.01 -2.77
CA ARG A 150 -4.49 -19.29 -3.02
C ARG A 150 -5.38 -18.04 -3.01
N MET A 151 -4.83 -16.86 -3.28
CA MET A 151 -5.60 -15.62 -3.43
C MET A 151 -6.26 -15.55 -4.81
N VAL A 152 -7.33 -14.77 -4.92
CA VAL A 152 -8.01 -14.43 -6.18
C VAL A 152 -7.50 -13.08 -6.67
N VAL A 153 -6.72 -13.05 -7.74
CA VAL A 153 -6.07 -11.82 -8.22
C VAL A 153 -6.83 -11.10 -9.32
N ALA A 154 -6.70 -9.77 -9.35
CA ALA A 154 -7.27 -8.93 -10.39
C ALA A 154 -6.33 -7.77 -10.75
N GLY A 155 -6.28 -7.43 -12.04
CA GLY A 155 -5.71 -6.18 -12.53
C GLY A 155 -6.73 -5.03 -12.50
N PRO A 156 -6.31 -3.81 -12.85
CA PRO A 156 -7.20 -2.66 -12.98
C PRO A 156 -8.23 -2.88 -14.10
N LEU A 157 -9.41 -2.30 -13.96
CA LEU A 157 -10.45 -2.38 -14.97
C LEU A 157 -10.54 -1.05 -15.72
N TYR A 158 -10.08 -1.03 -16.95
CA TYR A 158 -10.26 0.11 -17.85
C TYR A 158 -11.63 0.04 -18.50
N ARG A 159 -12.42 1.07 -18.29
CA ARG A 159 -13.66 1.29 -19.04
C ARG A 159 -13.29 2.03 -20.32
N ASN A 160 -14.15 1.96 -21.34
CA ASN A 160 -13.98 2.72 -22.60
C ASN A 160 -14.28 4.22 -22.37
N ASP A 161 -13.65 4.80 -21.36
CA ASP A 161 -13.69 6.21 -21.06
C ASP A 161 -12.40 6.87 -21.58
N LYS A 162 -12.48 8.11 -21.96
CA LYS A 162 -11.38 8.87 -22.53
C LYS A 162 -10.54 9.56 -21.44
N THR A 163 -10.28 8.85 -20.33
CA THR A 163 -9.68 9.47 -19.15
C THR A 163 -8.18 9.71 -19.23
N GLY A 164 -7.50 9.16 -20.25
CA GLY A 164 -6.02 9.27 -20.34
C GLY A 164 -5.26 8.44 -19.31
N SER A 165 -5.90 7.40 -18.75
CA SER A 165 -5.22 6.43 -17.87
C SER A 165 -4.01 5.81 -18.55
N VAL A 166 -2.95 5.60 -17.77
CA VAL A 166 -1.83 4.75 -18.18
C VAL A 166 -2.26 3.30 -18.05
N TRP A 167 -2.31 2.59 -19.17
CA TRP A 167 -2.76 1.21 -19.23
C TRP A 167 -1.67 0.25 -18.76
N ALA A 168 -2.04 -0.64 -17.86
CA ALA A 168 -1.21 -1.75 -17.39
C ALA A 168 -2.12 -2.92 -16.97
N GLU A 169 -2.24 -3.93 -17.80
CA GLU A 169 -3.29 -4.97 -17.70
C GLU A 169 -3.14 -5.85 -16.46
N VAL A 170 -1.91 -6.17 -16.06
CA VAL A 170 -1.65 -7.07 -14.92
C VAL A 170 -1.62 -6.34 -13.58
N GLY A 171 -1.46 -5.02 -13.59
CA GLY A 171 -1.37 -4.20 -12.38
C GLY A 171 -1.28 -2.73 -12.75
N ALA A 172 -1.29 -1.81 -11.79
CA ALA A 172 -1.00 -0.42 -12.06
C ALA A 172 0.52 -0.18 -12.11
N ALA A 173 0.99 0.69 -13.01
CA ALA A 173 2.41 0.95 -13.16
C ALA A 173 2.71 2.43 -13.42
N ALA A 174 3.87 2.91 -12.94
CA ALA A 174 4.38 4.24 -13.25
C ALA A 174 5.85 4.21 -13.64
N THR A 175 6.22 5.01 -14.66
CA THR A 175 7.62 5.24 -15.03
C THR A 175 8.13 6.46 -14.26
N THR A 176 9.23 6.30 -13.51
CA THR A 176 9.69 7.28 -12.52
C THR A 176 11.20 7.53 -12.59
N GLY A 177 11.77 7.36 -13.79
CA GLY A 177 13.20 7.57 -14.04
C GLY A 177 13.62 9.04 -14.11
N PRO A 178 14.91 9.31 -14.21
CA PRO A 178 15.43 10.69 -14.18
C PRO A 178 14.99 11.57 -15.37
N LEU A 179 14.47 10.97 -16.43
CA LEU A 179 13.91 11.67 -17.58
C LEU A 179 12.38 11.70 -17.59
N ASP A 180 11.75 11.18 -16.56
CA ASP A 180 10.30 11.08 -16.43
C ASP A 180 9.83 12.01 -15.29
N PRO A 181 8.72 12.73 -15.46
CA PRO A 181 8.19 13.61 -14.42
C PRO A 181 7.72 12.87 -13.14
N GLY A 182 7.77 11.54 -13.15
CA GLY A 182 7.32 10.70 -12.04
C GLY A 182 5.84 10.33 -12.15
N VAL A 183 5.23 10.06 -11.00
CA VAL A 183 3.83 9.65 -10.95
C VAL A 183 2.91 10.83 -11.29
N GLY A 184 2.24 10.77 -12.42
CA GLY A 184 1.27 11.75 -12.89
C GLY A 184 -0.17 11.31 -12.69
N GLU A 185 -1.11 12.11 -13.21
CA GLU A 185 -2.55 11.83 -13.03
C GLU A 185 -3.01 10.57 -13.77
N GLY A 186 -2.41 10.25 -14.92
CA GLY A 186 -2.72 9.02 -15.67
C GLY A 186 -2.35 7.76 -14.91
N GLU A 187 -1.19 7.75 -14.24
CA GLU A 187 -0.73 6.67 -13.39
C GLU A 187 -1.59 6.56 -12.12
N LEU A 188 -1.95 7.71 -11.52
CA LEU A 188 -2.84 7.74 -10.35
C LEU A 188 -4.25 7.24 -10.69
N ASP A 189 -4.78 7.56 -11.88
CA ASP A 189 -6.06 7.01 -12.32
C ASP A 189 -6.00 5.48 -12.46
N SER A 190 -4.91 4.95 -13.04
CA SER A 190 -4.67 3.50 -13.09
C SER A 190 -4.58 2.88 -11.69
N ALA A 191 -3.91 3.53 -10.76
CA ALA A 191 -3.81 3.09 -9.37
C ALA A 191 -5.17 3.08 -8.67
N ARG A 192 -5.98 4.14 -8.83
CA ARG A 192 -7.35 4.20 -8.30
C ARG A 192 -8.22 3.07 -8.85
N ARG A 193 -8.16 2.80 -10.15
CA ARG A 193 -8.90 1.69 -10.79
C ARG A 193 -8.52 0.33 -10.23
N LEU A 194 -7.24 0.12 -9.95
CA LEU A 194 -6.78 -1.10 -9.29
C LEU A 194 -7.39 -1.22 -7.88
N GLY A 195 -7.30 -0.17 -7.07
CA GLY A 195 -7.86 -0.13 -5.73
C GLY A 195 -9.36 -0.39 -5.70
N GLU A 196 -10.12 0.30 -6.54
CA GLU A 196 -11.56 0.09 -6.71
C GLU A 196 -11.88 -1.36 -7.09
N ARG A 197 -11.15 -1.91 -8.10
CA ARG A 197 -11.40 -3.27 -8.59
C ARG A 197 -11.17 -4.34 -7.54
N VAL A 198 -10.07 -4.25 -6.79
CA VAL A 198 -9.76 -5.23 -5.73
C VAL A 198 -10.75 -5.12 -4.58
N ALA A 199 -11.15 -3.92 -4.18
CA ALA A 199 -12.15 -3.73 -3.14
C ALA A 199 -13.52 -4.30 -3.55
N GLN A 200 -13.95 -4.10 -4.80
CA GLN A 200 -15.17 -4.70 -5.36
C GLN A 200 -15.10 -6.23 -5.38
N LEU A 201 -13.95 -6.81 -5.74
CA LEU A 201 -13.73 -8.25 -5.73
C LEU A 201 -13.78 -8.80 -4.30
N ALA A 202 -13.08 -8.17 -3.36
CA ALA A 202 -13.11 -8.54 -1.95
C ALA A 202 -14.53 -8.53 -1.37
N ALA A 203 -15.34 -7.53 -1.74
CA ALA A 203 -16.75 -7.46 -1.33
C ALA A 203 -17.56 -8.65 -1.85
N LYS A 204 -17.36 -9.04 -3.10
CA LYS A 204 -18.05 -10.20 -3.71
C LYS A 204 -17.65 -11.52 -3.04
N LEU A 205 -16.36 -11.74 -2.82
CA LEU A 205 -15.86 -12.95 -2.16
C LEU A 205 -16.37 -13.06 -0.72
N LYS A 206 -16.32 -11.97 0.03
CA LYS A 206 -16.87 -11.92 1.40
C LYS A 206 -18.36 -12.20 1.45
N GLY A 207 -19.14 -11.64 0.53
CA GLY A 207 -20.60 -11.88 0.43
C GLY A 207 -20.92 -13.33 0.11
N ALA A 208 -20.19 -13.96 -0.81
CA ALA A 208 -20.36 -15.37 -1.15
C ALA A 208 -20.04 -16.30 0.04
N ALA A 209 -18.95 -16.03 0.77
CA ALA A 209 -18.58 -16.80 1.96
C ALA A 209 -19.65 -16.75 3.08
N THR A 210 -20.36 -15.63 3.20
CA THR A 210 -21.44 -15.49 4.18
C THR A 210 -22.66 -16.34 3.79
N GLN A 211 -23.04 -16.34 2.51
CA GLN A 211 -24.18 -17.13 2.02
C GLN A 211 -23.96 -18.65 2.17
N THR A 212 -22.73 -19.13 1.94
CA THR A 212 -22.41 -20.55 2.10
C THR A 212 -22.55 -21.03 3.55
N LYS A 213 -22.27 -20.17 4.53
CA LYS A 213 -22.43 -20.50 5.96
C LYS A 213 -23.89 -20.55 6.41
N GLU A 214 -24.78 -19.80 5.77
CA GLU A 214 -26.22 -19.80 6.10
C GLU A 214 -26.96 -21.02 5.51
N HIS A 215 -26.38 -21.70 4.51
CA HIS A 215 -26.94 -22.87 3.84
C HIS A 215 -26.12 -24.15 4.11
N GLY A 216 -25.42 -24.22 5.25
CA GLY A 216 -24.68 -25.41 5.67
C GLY A 216 -25.61 -26.63 5.84
N PRO A 217 -25.07 -27.87 5.73
CA PRO A 217 -25.84 -29.10 5.66
C PRO A 217 -26.70 -29.36 6.88
#